data_f4c55c3b4de6f056743f2d1db05687c0
#
_entry.id   f4c55c3b4de6f056743f2d1db05687c0
#
_cell.length_a   1.000
_cell.length_b   1.000
_cell.length_c   1.000
_cell.angle_alpha   90.00
_cell.angle_beta   90.00
_cell.angle_gamma   90.00
#
_symmetry.space_group_name_H-M   'P 1'
#
loop_
_entity.id
_entity.type
_entity.pdbx_description
1 polymer ?
#
loop_
_entity_poly.entity_id
_entity_poly.type
_entity_poly.pdbx_seq_one_letter_code
_entity_poly.pdbx_strand_id
1 'polypeptide(L)' 'MTKILDCRGLQCPQPRLKMAVEAMSMKPGDILECVADCLTFESDVKEWCKNSKKALLWFKQEGALKRCQVRI' A
#
# COMPACT_ATOMS: atom_id res chain seq x y z
N MET A 1 2.72 -13.00 8.31
CA MET A 1 3.20 -13.30 6.96
C MET A 1 3.25 -12.00 6.17
N THR A 2 4.28 -11.80 5.36
CA THR A 2 4.43 -10.56 4.58
C THR A 2 4.20 -10.83 3.11
N LYS A 3 3.32 -10.07 2.48
CA LYS A 3 3.07 -10.16 1.05
C LYS A 3 3.57 -8.89 0.37
N ILE A 4 4.26 -9.06 -0.75
CA ILE A 4 4.78 -7.93 -1.53
C ILE A 4 3.92 -7.75 -2.76
N LEU A 5 3.42 -6.53 -2.97
CA LEU A 5 2.59 -6.16 -4.09
C LEU A 5 3.33 -5.14 -4.95
N ASP A 6 3.58 -5.48 -6.21
CA ASP A 6 4.26 -4.60 -7.14
C ASP A 6 3.23 -3.83 -7.96
N CYS A 7 3.14 -2.55 -7.71
CA CYS A 7 2.21 -1.65 -8.39
C CYS A 7 2.93 -0.62 -9.27
N ARG A 8 4.18 -0.89 -9.66
CA ARG A 8 4.91 0.01 -10.56
C ARG A 8 4.23 0.05 -11.91
N GLY A 9 4.20 1.24 -12.50
CA GLY A 9 3.57 1.44 -13.80
C GLY A 9 2.06 1.63 -13.77
N LEU A 10 1.43 1.51 -12.59
CA LEU A 10 -0.01 1.73 -12.44
C LEU A 10 -0.28 3.21 -12.15
N GLN A 11 -1.35 3.72 -12.75
CA GLN A 11 -1.80 5.09 -12.50
C GLN A 11 -2.66 5.16 -11.24
N CYS A 12 -2.64 6.31 -10.57
CA CYS A 12 -3.50 6.56 -9.43
C CYS A 12 -4.97 6.53 -9.85
N PRO A 13 -5.88 5.93 -9.07
CA PRO A 13 -5.66 5.35 -7.75
C PRO A 13 -5.51 3.83 -7.76
N GLN A 14 -5.06 3.24 -8.87
CA GLN A 14 -4.99 1.78 -9.01
C GLN A 14 -4.13 1.08 -7.95
N PRO A 15 -2.95 1.63 -7.53
CA PRO A 15 -2.18 0.98 -6.48
C PRO A 15 -2.98 0.81 -5.19
N ARG A 16 -3.71 1.84 -4.77
CA ARG A 16 -4.55 1.76 -3.58
C ARG A 16 -5.65 0.72 -3.73
N LEU A 17 -6.28 0.67 -4.90
CA LEU A 17 -7.33 -0.31 -5.16
C LEU A 17 -6.79 -1.74 -5.12
N LYS A 18 -5.60 -1.96 -5.68
CA LYS A 18 -4.97 -3.27 -5.62
C LYS A 18 -4.63 -3.68 -4.19
N MET A 19 -4.14 -2.73 -3.38
CA MET A 19 -3.87 -3.00 -1.97
C MET A 19 -5.15 -3.40 -1.24
N ALA A 20 -6.25 -2.69 -1.48
CA ALA A 20 -7.53 -3.00 -0.85
C ALA A 20 -8.02 -4.40 -1.22
N VAL A 21 -7.92 -4.77 -2.48
CA VAL A 21 -8.33 -6.11 -2.94
C VAL A 21 -7.45 -7.18 -2.30
N GLU A 22 -6.14 -6.97 -2.27
CA GLU A 22 -5.21 -7.92 -1.68
C GLU A 22 -5.45 -8.08 -0.19
N ALA A 23 -5.73 -6.99 0.51
CA ALA A 23 -5.99 -7.01 1.95
C ALA A 23 -7.25 -7.84 2.28
N MET A 24 -8.20 -7.92 1.38
CA MET A 24 -9.42 -8.70 1.60
C MET A 24 -9.13 -10.19 1.73
N SER A 25 -8.06 -10.68 1.12
CA SER A 25 -7.68 -12.10 1.21
C SER A 25 -6.61 -12.34 2.27
N MET A 26 -6.14 -11.30 2.95
CA MET A 26 -5.13 -11.42 4.00
C MET A 26 -5.78 -11.51 5.38
N LYS A 27 -5.06 -12.13 6.31
CA LYS A 27 -5.56 -12.31 7.68
C LYS A 27 -5.12 -11.14 8.57
N PRO A 28 -5.89 -10.84 9.63
CA PRO A 28 -5.46 -9.82 10.61
C PRO A 28 -4.06 -10.12 11.15
N GLY A 29 -3.22 -9.10 11.17
CA GLY A 29 -1.83 -9.24 11.61
C GLY A 29 -0.83 -9.47 10.49
N ASP A 30 -1.29 -9.78 9.28
CA ASP A 30 -0.41 -9.91 8.13
C ASP A 30 0.12 -8.55 7.69
N ILE A 31 1.28 -8.56 7.04
CA ILE A 31 1.93 -7.35 6.54
C ILE A 31 1.81 -7.32 5.02
N LEU A 32 1.34 -6.20 4.49
CA LEU A 32 1.30 -5.95 3.06
C LEU A 32 2.32 -4.88 2.72
N GLU A 33 3.33 -5.25 1.93
CA GLU A 33 4.30 -4.31 1.40
C GLU A 33 3.93 -3.97 -0.03
N CYS A 34 3.87 -2.69 -0.35
CA CYS A 34 3.50 -2.23 -1.68
C CYS A 34 4.55 -1.27 -2.21
N VAL A 35 4.92 -1.43 -3.48
CA VAL A 35 5.81 -0.52 -4.19
C VAL A 35 5.06 0.05 -5.38
N ALA A 36 5.15 1.38 -5.56
CA ALA A 36 4.48 2.08 -6.65
C ALA A 36 5.27 3.31 -7.05
N ASP A 37 4.98 3.83 -8.24
CA ASP A 37 5.58 5.07 -8.74
C ASP A 37 4.53 6.17 -8.96
N CYS A 38 3.34 5.98 -8.45
CA CYS A 38 2.24 6.94 -8.55
C CYS A 38 2.52 8.18 -7.70
N LEU A 39 2.28 9.37 -8.24
CA LEU A 39 2.58 10.63 -7.55
C LEU A 39 1.76 10.83 -6.28
N THR A 40 0.52 10.34 -6.24
CA THR A 40 -0.37 10.51 -5.09
C THR A 40 -0.41 9.27 -4.21
N PHE A 41 0.49 8.32 -4.42
CA PHE A 41 0.47 7.05 -3.70
C PHE A 41 0.54 7.23 -2.19
N GLU A 42 1.39 8.15 -1.72
CA GLU A 42 1.51 8.41 -0.29
C GLU A 42 0.19 8.86 0.33
N SER A 43 -0.44 9.86 -0.28
CA SER A 43 -1.74 10.37 0.19
C SER A 43 -2.81 9.29 0.13
N ASP A 44 -2.85 8.53 -0.96
CA ASP A 44 -3.84 7.49 -1.17
C ASP A 44 -3.71 6.39 -0.12
N VAL A 45 -2.49 5.94 0.17
CA VAL A 45 -2.24 4.89 1.16
C VAL A 45 -2.60 5.38 2.56
N LYS A 46 -2.19 6.60 2.92
CA LYS A 46 -2.47 7.16 4.24
C LYS A 46 -3.98 7.30 4.46
N GLU A 47 -4.70 7.76 3.45
CA GLU A 47 -6.15 7.88 3.53
C GLU A 47 -6.82 6.52 3.65
N TRP A 48 -6.37 5.54 2.85
CA TRP A 48 -6.92 4.19 2.92
C TRP A 48 -6.69 3.57 4.29
N CYS A 49 -5.49 3.70 4.85
CA CYS A 49 -5.20 3.18 6.19
C CYS A 49 -6.08 3.82 7.25
N LYS A 50 -6.29 5.13 7.17
CA LYS A 50 -7.13 5.85 8.11
C LYS A 50 -8.58 5.37 8.02
N ASN A 51 -9.12 5.27 6.81
CA ASN A 51 -10.51 4.89 6.60
C ASN A 51 -10.77 3.42 6.93
N SER A 52 -9.77 2.56 6.72
CA SER A 52 -9.87 1.12 6.97
C SER A 52 -9.39 0.72 8.36
N LYS A 53 -8.91 1.67 9.16
CA LYS A 53 -8.36 1.42 10.50
C LYS A 53 -7.18 0.45 10.48
N LYS A 54 -6.38 0.50 9.42
CA LYS A 54 -5.18 -0.30 9.29
C LYS A 54 -3.97 0.52 9.70
N ALA A 55 -2.90 -0.16 10.12
CA ALA A 55 -1.70 0.51 10.60
C ALA A 55 -0.68 0.65 9.48
N LEU A 56 -0.32 1.88 9.14
CA LEU A 56 0.78 2.14 8.22
C LEU A 56 2.08 2.06 9.04
N LEU A 57 2.88 1.01 8.79
CA LEU A 57 4.08 0.76 9.57
C LEU A 57 5.20 1.71 9.19
N TRP A 58 5.41 1.92 7.89
CA TRP A 58 6.38 2.88 7.40
C TRP A 58 6.10 3.22 5.94
N PHE A 59 6.66 4.34 5.51
CA PHE A 59 6.58 4.80 4.13
C PHE A 59 7.95 5.37 3.73
N LYS A 60 8.48 4.91 2.60
CA LYS A 60 9.75 5.38 2.05
C LYS A 60 9.58 5.82 0.61
N GLN A 61 10.32 6.85 0.23
CA GLN A 61 10.43 7.25 -1.16
C GLN A 61 11.90 7.13 -1.58
N GLU A 62 12.12 6.38 -2.66
CA GLU A 62 13.45 6.15 -3.22
C GLU A 62 13.43 6.59 -4.68
N GLY A 63 13.85 7.84 -4.95
CA GLY A 63 13.74 8.42 -6.28
C GLY A 63 12.29 8.49 -6.72
N ALA A 64 11.97 7.87 -7.85
CA ALA A 64 10.61 7.83 -8.37
C ALA A 64 9.76 6.74 -7.73
N LEU A 65 10.36 5.81 -6.97
CA LEU A 65 9.65 4.70 -6.35
C LEU A 65 9.24 5.05 -4.92
N LYS A 66 8.04 4.61 -4.55
CA LYS A 66 7.51 4.74 -3.20
C LYS A 66 7.16 3.36 -2.68
N ARG A 67 7.57 3.07 -1.46
CA ARG A 67 7.36 1.77 -0.84
C ARG A 67 6.79 1.95 0.55
N CYS A 68 5.86 1.08 0.92
CA CYS A 68 5.27 1.14 2.25
C CYS A 68 4.93 -0.26 2.76
N GLN A 69 4.78 -0.37 4.07
CA GLN A 69 4.24 -1.57 4.71
C GLN A 69 3.04 -1.19 5.55
N VAL A 70 1.99 -1.97 5.39
CA VAL A 70 0.73 -1.79 6.12
C VAL A 70 0.39 -3.08 6.84
N ARG A 71 0.05 -2.98 8.11
CA ARG A 71 -0.44 -4.14 8.87
C ARG A 71 -1.95 -4.24 8.70
N ILE A 72 -2.39 -5.39 8.25
CA ILE A 72 -3.81 -5.66 7.98
C ILE A 72 -4.64 -5.94 9.25
#